data_afb107335d679e93cc6c2d4d32a50b95
#
_entry.id   afb107335d679e93cc6c2d4d32a50b95
#
_cell.length_a   1.000
_cell.length_b   1.000
_cell.length_c   1.000
_cell.angle_alpha   90.00
_cell.angle_beta   90.00
_cell.angle_gamma   90.00
#
_symmetry.space_group_name_H-M   'P 1'
#
loop_
_entity.id
_entity.type
_entity.pdbx_description
1 polymer ?
#
loop_
_entity_poly.entity_id
_entity_poly.type
_entity_poly.pdbx_seq_one_letter_code
_entity_poly.pdbx_strand_id
1 'polypeptide(L)'
;RFMLHATIRVGEVKGLLKTDYDEHFFYVRQQLVDEHEFEVTQDGATMGKRYRRIKDPKGNANYSIRPIELTPYNRNIIEQMLALHEPSPYLFTCQGRPLITDTFNKRLKKYTAEIGIPYLSTHKLRFTSASLAKNQGQCEQDIQHNLGHSNIQQTQHYDSHATTEYNYGMAADIYDKKYNVTKCNQTFEHKKIAPEKQR
;
A
#
# COMPACT_ATOMS: atom_id res chain seq x y z
N ARG A 1 4.21 1.16 4.69
CA ARG A 1 3.42 1.08 5.93
C ARG A 1 1.94 0.88 5.65
N PHE A 2 1.25 1.79 4.93
CA PHE A 2 -0.18 1.67 4.65
C PHE A 2 -0.57 0.29 4.11
N MET A 3 0.15 -0.25 3.13
CA MET A 3 -0.10 -1.59 2.57
C MET A 3 0.04 -2.73 3.59
N LEU A 4 0.94 -2.61 4.56
CA LEU A 4 1.12 -3.62 5.62
C LEU A 4 -0.06 -3.66 6.59
N HIS A 5 -0.68 -2.50 6.87
CA HIS A 5 -1.81 -2.42 7.78
C HIS A 5 -3.16 -2.63 7.09
N ALA A 6 -3.25 -2.30 5.80
CA ALA A 6 -4.49 -2.35 5.05
C ALA A 6 -4.68 -3.64 4.24
N THR A 7 -3.67 -4.49 4.13
CA THR A 7 -3.68 -5.75 3.34
C THR A 7 -4.09 -5.61 1.87
N ILE A 8 -4.09 -4.39 1.31
CA ILE A 8 -4.56 -4.10 -0.06
C ILE A 8 -3.45 -4.25 -1.11
N ARG A 9 -3.87 -4.40 -2.37
CA ARG A 9 -2.93 -4.52 -3.51
C ARG A 9 -2.30 -3.18 -3.86
N VAL A 10 -1.08 -3.21 -4.40
CA VAL A 10 -0.38 -1.98 -4.83
C VAL A 10 -1.17 -1.18 -5.87
N GLY A 11 -1.87 -1.85 -6.79
CA GLY A 11 -2.75 -1.19 -7.75
C GLY A 11 -3.94 -0.48 -7.11
N GLU A 12 -4.51 -1.07 -6.05
CA GLU A 12 -5.57 -0.49 -5.24
C GLU A 12 -5.06 0.74 -4.48
N VAL A 13 -3.88 0.66 -3.84
CA VAL A 13 -3.24 1.83 -3.20
C VAL A 13 -3.02 2.97 -4.20
N LYS A 14 -2.52 2.66 -5.39
CA LYS A 14 -2.30 3.66 -6.44
C LYS A 14 -3.59 4.29 -6.94
N GLY A 15 -4.68 3.52 -6.93
CA GLY A 15 -6.01 3.95 -7.37
C GLY A 15 -6.83 4.67 -6.30
N LEU A 16 -6.40 4.68 -5.03
CA LEU A 16 -7.15 5.29 -3.94
C LEU A 16 -7.22 6.81 -4.11
N LEU A 17 -8.44 7.34 -4.11
CA LEU A 17 -8.70 8.77 -4.23
C LEU A 17 -8.69 9.45 -2.85
N LYS A 18 -8.46 10.76 -2.85
CA LYS A 18 -8.56 11.60 -1.64
C LYS A 18 -9.96 11.63 -1.03
N THR A 19 -10.97 11.22 -1.79
CA THR A 19 -12.39 11.16 -1.39
C THR A 19 -12.84 9.76 -1.02
N ASP A 20 -11.95 8.76 -1.08
CA ASP A 20 -12.30 7.34 -0.85
C ASP A 20 -12.22 6.95 0.63
N TYR A 21 -12.48 7.86 1.55
CA TYR A 21 -12.57 7.52 2.97
C TYR A 21 -13.58 8.41 3.69
N ASP A 22 -14.05 7.92 4.84
CA ASP A 22 -14.90 8.61 5.77
C ASP A 22 -14.36 8.50 7.21
N GLU A 23 -15.21 8.65 8.20
CA GLU A 23 -14.83 8.56 9.62
C GLU A 23 -14.42 7.14 10.04
N HIS A 24 -14.96 6.10 9.42
CA HIS A 24 -14.79 4.71 9.87
C HIS A 24 -14.05 3.83 8.87
N PHE A 25 -14.16 4.14 7.57
CA PHE A 25 -13.68 3.27 6.51
C PHE A 25 -12.92 4.05 5.43
N PHE A 26 -12.02 3.36 4.75
CA PHE A 26 -11.59 3.71 3.41
C PHE A 26 -12.10 2.67 2.41
N TYR A 27 -12.37 3.10 1.19
CA TYR A 27 -13.07 2.32 0.18
C TYR A 27 -12.16 1.96 -0.97
N VAL A 28 -11.97 0.66 -1.20
CA VAL A 28 -11.29 0.15 -2.39
C VAL A 28 -12.33 0.06 -3.50
N ARG A 29 -12.34 1.03 -4.43
CA ARG A 29 -13.30 1.09 -5.55
C ARG A 29 -12.67 0.83 -6.90
N GLN A 30 -11.37 1.07 -7.02
CA GLN A 30 -10.64 0.96 -8.28
C GLN A 30 -9.18 0.60 -8.05
N GLN A 31 -8.51 0.20 -9.12
CA GLN A 31 -7.06 0.06 -9.14
C GLN A 31 -6.45 0.84 -10.31
N LEU A 32 -5.24 1.33 -10.12
CA LEU A 32 -4.45 1.95 -11.18
C LEU A 32 -3.34 0.99 -11.61
N VAL A 33 -3.40 0.56 -12.87
CA VAL A 33 -2.49 -0.42 -13.44
C VAL A 33 -1.55 0.27 -14.42
N ASP A 34 -0.27 -0.06 -14.34
CA ASP A 34 0.70 0.33 -15.37
C ASP A 34 0.65 -0.73 -16.47
N GLU A 35 0.36 -0.33 -17.70
CA GLU A 35 0.30 -1.17 -18.89
C GLU A 35 1.29 -0.65 -19.94
N HIS A 36 1.64 -1.51 -20.88
CA HIS A 36 2.49 -1.16 -22.03
C HIS A 36 1.74 -1.43 -23.33
N GLU A 37 1.91 -0.57 -24.29
CA GLU A 37 1.58 -0.88 -25.67
C GLU A 37 2.50 -1.98 -26.16
N PHE A 38 1.99 -2.87 -26.99
CA PHE A 38 2.78 -3.89 -27.66
C PHE A 38 2.61 -3.68 -29.17
N GLU A 39 3.72 -3.52 -29.85
CA GLU A 39 3.76 -3.54 -31.30
C GLU A 39 4.19 -4.92 -31.76
N VAL A 40 3.30 -5.61 -32.48
CA VAL A 40 3.59 -6.91 -33.07
C VAL A 40 4.15 -6.68 -34.46
N THR A 41 5.40 -7.08 -34.67
CA THR A 41 6.08 -7.06 -35.96
C THR A 41 6.30 -8.48 -36.46
N GLN A 42 6.73 -8.64 -37.72
CA GLN A 42 7.03 -9.97 -38.28
C GLN A 42 8.16 -10.69 -37.51
N ASP A 43 9.06 -9.92 -36.88
CA ASP A 43 10.20 -10.42 -36.10
C ASP A 43 9.90 -10.63 -34.61
N GLY A 44 8.67 -10.37 -34.17
CA GLY A 44 8.25 -10.55 -32.76
C GLY A 44 7.47 -9.36 -32.21
N ALA A 45 7.30 -9.33 -30.89
CA ALA A 45 6.61 -8.26 -30.19
C ALA A 45 7.61 -7.33 -29.47
N THR A 46 7.48 -6.04 -29.70
CA THR A 46 8.26 -5.00 -29.01
C THR A 46 7.39 -4.29 -27.98
N MET A 47 8.00 -3.93 -26.84
CA MET A 47 7.32 -3.20 -25.78
C MET A 47 7.31 -1.71 -26.12
N GLY A 48 6.13 -1.16 -26.36
CA GLY A 48 5.91 0.23 -26.65
C GLY A 48 5.79 1.13 -25.42
N LYS A 49 5.08 2.23 -25.57
CA LYS A 49 4.92 3.25 -24.55
C LYS A 49 4.16 2.73 -23.34
N ARG A 50 4.62 3.10 -22.12
CA ARG A 50 3.87 2.86 -20.88
C ARG A 50 2.72 3.84 -20.76
N TYR A 51 1.55 3.32 -20.42
CA TYR A 51 0.37 4.11 -20.04
C TYR A 51 -0.26 3.60 -18.77
N ARG A 52 -1.17 4.36 -18.20
CA ARG A 52 -1.90 3.99 -16.99
C ARG A 52 -3.37 3.83 -17.31
N ARG A 53 -3.95 2.80 -16.72
CA ARG A 53 -5.36 2.51 -16.89
C ARG A 53 -6.02 2.30 -15.53
N ILE A 54 -7.16 2.95 -15.35
CA ILE A 54 -8.08 2.66 -14.24
C ILE A 54 -8.84 1.39 -14.61
N LYS A 55 -8.88 0.45 -13.68
CA LYS A 55 -9.65 -0.79 -13.78
C LYS A 55 -10.39 -1.02 -12.47
N ASP A 56 -11.44 -1.84 -12.52
CA ASP A 56 -12.01 -2.39 -11.32
C ASP A 56 -10.95 -3.20 -10.55
N PRO A 57 -11.05 -3.29 -9.22
CA PRO A 57 -10.14 -4.12 -8.44
C PRO A 57 -10.20 -5.56 -8.96
N LYS A 58 -9.04 -6.24 -8.99
CA LYS A 58 -8.92 -7.58 -9.53
C LYS A 58 -9.76 -8.58 -8.74
N GLY A 59 -10.64 -9.33 -9.42
CA GLY A 59 -11.51 -10.37 -8.85
C GLY A 59 -12.97 -10.13 -9.18
N ASN A 60 -13.86 -10.82 -8.46
CA ASN A 60 -15.30 -10.60 -8.58
C ASN A 60 -15.67 -9.26 -7.94
N ALA A 61 -16.43 -8.42 -8.62
CA ALA A 61 -16.82 -7.07 -8.17
C ALA A 61 -17.46 -7.07 -6.78
N ASN A 62 -18.24 -8.09 -6.45
CA ASN A 62 -18.91 -8.21 -5.15
C ASN A 62 -17.95 -8.36 -3.95
N TYR A 63 -16.70 -8.75 -4.20
CA TYR A 63 -15.67 -8.93 -3.17
C TYR A 63 -14.52 -7.94 -3.31
N SER A 64 -14.27 -7.44 -4.51
CA SER A 64 -13.14 -6.59 -4.81
C SER A 64 -13.39 -5.12 -4.50
N ILE A 65 -14.65 -4.64 -4.68
CA ILE A 65 -15.09 -3.32 -4.23
C ILE A 65 -15.54 -3.48 -2.77
N ARG A 66 -14.84 -2.83 -1.83
CA ARG A 66 -15.05 -3.10 -0.41
C ARG A 66 -14.64 -1.94 0.49
N PRO A 67 -15.35 -1.73 1.61
CA PRO A 67 -14.85 -0.92 2.72
C PRO A 67 -13.76 -1.68 3.47
N ILE A 68 -12.79 -0.96 4.00
CA ILE A 68 -11.77 -1.47 4.93
C ILE A 68 -11.73 -0.53 6.13
N GLU A 69 -11.76 -1.09 7.32
CA GLU A 69 -11.75 -0.33 8.55
C GLU A 69 -10.57 0.65 8.61
N LEU A 70 -10.88 1.88 8.94
CA LEU A 70 -9.90 2.95 9.07
C LEU A 70 -9.32 2.97 10.47
N THR A 71 -8.30 2.16 10.69
CA THR A 71 -7.57 2.16 11.96
C THR A 71 -6.94 3.54 12.24
N PRO A 72 -6.70 3.92 13.51
CA PRO A 72 -6.03 5.17 13.86
C PRO A 72 -4.69 5.36 13.12
N TYR A 73 -3.96 4.26 12.91
CA TYR A 73 -2.71 4.26 12.18
C TYR A 73 -2.88 4.61 10.69
N ASN A 74 -3.85 3.98 10.01
CA ASN A 74 -4.13 4.25 8.60
C ASN A 74 -4.69 5.66 8.42
N ARG A 75 -5.51 6.15 9.36
CA ARG A 75 -6.01 7.52 9.39
C ARG A 75 -4.86 8.53 9.42
N ASN A 76 -3.92 8.35 10.34
CA ASN A 76 -2.75 9.24 10.44
C ASN A 76 -1.94 9.28 9.14
N ILE A 77 -1.75 8.14 8.45
CA ILE A 77 -1.08 8.11 7.15
C ILE A 77 -1.87 8.89 6.09
N ILE A 78 -3.19 8.71 6.03
CA ILE A 78 -4.05 9.46 5.09
C ILE A 78 -3.94 10.96 5.34
N GLU A 79 -4.05 11.39 6.59
CA GLU A 79 -3.94 12.80 6.98
C GLU A 79 -2.58 13.39 6.60
N GLN A 80 -1.49 12.67 6.83
CA GLN A 80 -0.14 13.07 6.39
C GLN A 80 -0.06 13.23 4.86
N MET A 81 -0.66 12.31 4.10
CA MET A 81 -0.68 12.41 2.64
C MET A 81 -1.52 13.59 2.14
N LEU A 82 -2.64 13.87 2.78
CA LEU A 82 -3.48 15.05 2.46
C LEU A 82 -2.76 16.36 2.78
N ALA A 83 -2.01 16.40 3.87
CA ALA A 83 -1.23 17.58 4.29
C ALA A 83 -0.11 17.95 3.29
N LEU A 84 0.27 17.05 2.39
CA LEU A 84 1.23 17.36 1.31
C LEU A 84 0.64 18.25 0.22
N HIS A 85 -0.69 18.43 0.17
CA HIS A 85 -1.41 19.25 -0.80
C HIS A 85 -1.03 18.98 -2.28
N GLU A 86 -0.65 17.76 -2.61
CA GLU A 86 -0.26 17.37 -3.97
C GLU A 86 -1.41 17.62 -4.96
N PRO A 87 -1.16 18.20 -6.15
CA PRO A 87 -2.19 18.53 -7.14
C PRO A 87 -2.65 17.27 -7.90
N SER A 88 -3.29 16.35 -7.22
CA SER A 88 -3.74 15.07 -7.76
C SER A 88 -5.01 14.62 -7.06
N PRO A 89 -5.97 13.98 -7.74
CA PRO A 89 -7.11 13.34 -7.09
C PRO A 89 -6.71 12.09 -6.29
N TYR A 90 -5.57 11.47 -6.63
CA TYR A 90 -5.08 10.27 -5.95
C TYR A 90 -4.45 10.62 -4.61
N LEU A 91 -4.68 9.77 -3.62
CA LEU A 91 -4.14 9.94 -2.27
C LEU A 91 -2.63 9.73 -2.22
N PHE A 92 -2.13 8.64 -2.85
CA PHE A 92 -0.71 8.29 -2.84
C PHE A 92 -0.02 8.70 -4.13
N THR A 93 0.70 9.80 -4.08
CA THR A 93 1.39 10.40 -5.21
C THR A 93 2.86 10.69 -4.91
N CYS A 94 3.61 11.00 -5.94
CA CYS A 94 4.95 11.52 -5.84
C CYS A 94 5.08 12.66 -6.85
N GLN A 95 5.29 13.89 -6.39
CA GLN A 95 5.33 15.09 -7.23
C GLN A 95 4.05 15.23 -8.10
N GLY A 96 2.88 15.08 -7.50
CA GLY A 96 1.58 15.18 -8.16
C GLY A 96 1.24 14.01 -9.11
N ARG A 97 2.10 13.03 -9.26
CA ARG A 97 1.89 11.88 -10.16
C ARG A 97 1.65 10.60 -9.36
N PRO A 98 0.72 9.74 -9.80
CA PRO A 98 0.52 8.43 -9.18
C PRO A 98 1.81 7.61 -9.15
N LEU A 99 2.00 6.82 -8.10
CA LEU A 99 3.18 5.98 -7.91
C LEU A 99 3.34 4.97 -9.06
N ILE A 100 4.59 4.68 -9.42
CA ILE A 100 4.97 3.63 -10.37
C ILE A 100 5.38 2.40 -9.56
N THR A 101 4.77 1.25 -9.85
CA THR A 101 5.00 0.00 -9.10
C THR A 101 6.47 -0.42 -9.12
N ASP A 102 7.13 -0.33 -10.28
CA ASP A 102 8.55 -0.71 -10.42
C ASP A 102 9.46 0.22 -9.60
N THR A 103 9.18 1.52 -9.61
CA THR A 103 9.95 2.49 -8.82
C THR A 103 9.78 2.23 -7.33
N PHE A 104 8.55 1.90 -6.91
CA PHE A 104 8.27 1.54 -5.52
C PHE A 104 9.02 0.26 -5.11
N ASN A 105 8.97 -0.79 -5.93
CA ASN A 105 9.68 -2.04 -5.68
C ASN A 105 11.20 -1.86 -5.65
N LYS A 106 11.78 -1.01 -6.53
CA LYS A 106 13.21 -0.67 -6.51
C LYS A 106 13.60 0.01 -5.19
N ARG A 107 12.82 1.00 -4.73
CA ARG A 107 13.05 1.65 -3.44
C ARG A 107 12.91 0.68 -2.27
N LEU A 108 11.90 -0.18 -2.30
CA LEU A 108 11.68 -1.19 -1.27
C LEU A 108 12.88 -2.15 -1.19
N LYS A 109 13.41 -2.60 -2.35
CA LYS A 109 14.61 -3.43 -2.42
C LYS A 109 15.83 -2.74 -1.79
N LYS A 110 16.00 -1.45 -2.06
CA LYS A 110 17.07 -0.66 -1.45
C LYS A 110 16.93 -0.62 0.07
N TYR A 111 15.75 -0.25 0.59
CA TYR A 111 15.51 -0.14 2.03
C TYR A 111 15.63 -1.47 2.76
N THR A 112 15.14 -2.57 2.19
CA THR A 112 15.30 -3.90 2.81
C THR A 112 16.76 -4.32 2.89
N ALA A 113 17.57 -4.00 1.88
CA ALA A 113 19.01 -4.25 1.89
C ALA A 113 19.75 -3.41 2.95
N GLU A 114 19.39 -2.12 3.10
CA GLU A 114 19.97 -1.22 4.11
C GLU A 114 19.72 -1.70 5.54
N ILE A 115 18.59 -2.36 5.79
CA ILE A 115 18.23 -2.87 7.13
C ILE A 115 18.55 -4.36 7.31
N GLY A 116 19.17 -4.99 6.31
CA GLY A 116 19.64 -6.37 6.40
C GLY A 116 18.54 -7.43 6.39
N ILE A 117 17.35 -7.11 5.84
CA ILE A 117 16.26 -8.10 5.68
C ILE A 117 16.11 -8.54 4.22
N PRO A 118 15.59 -9.75 3.96
CA PRO A 118 15.31 -10.22 2.61
C PRO A 118 14.36 -9.26 1.86
N TYR A 119 14.58 -9.11 0.55
CA TYR A 119 13.72 -8.28 -0.28
C TYR A 119 12.26 -8.78 -0.25
N LEU A 120 11.37 -7.87 0.10
CA LEU A 120 9.93 -8.06 0.07
C LEU A 120 9.33 -7.20 -1.06
N SER A 121 8.78 -7.85 -2.10
CA SER A 121 8.00 -7.14 -3.12
C SER A 121 6.68 -6.63 -2.54
N THR A 122 6.01 -5.72 -3.26
CA THR A 122 4.67 -5.24 -2.86
C THR A 122 3.66 -6.38 -2.67
N HIS A 123 3.77 -7.44 -3.46
CA HIS A 123 2.93 -8.63 -3.27
C HIS A 123 3.28 -9.40 -1.99
N LYS A 124 4.57 -9.55 -1.70
CA LYS A 124 5.02 -10.18 -0.45
C LYS A 124 4.64 -9.36 0.78
N LEU A 125 4.64 -8.02 0.72
CA LEU A 125 4.14 -7.18 1.81
C LEU A 125 2.69 -7.49 2.16
N ARG A 126 1.83 -7.63 1.15
CA ARG A 126 0.43 -8.01 1.34
C ARG A 126 0.31 -9.43 1.92
N PHE A 127 1.13 -10.37 1.43
CA PHE A 127 1.20 -11.72 1.98
C PHE A 127 1.58 -11.69 3.46
N THR A 128 2.68 -11.01 3.79
CA THR A 128 3.14 -10.83 5.18
C THR A 128 2.04 -10.25 6.07
N SER A 129 1.35 -9.21 5.61
CA SER A 129 0.25 -8.60 6.34
C SER A 129 -0.87 -9.59 6.66
N ALA A 130 -1.31 -10.40 5.68
CA ALA A 130 -2.36 -11.39 5.88
C ALA A 130 -1.93 -12.52 6.85
N SER A 131 -0.69 -13.01 6.71
CA SER A 131 -0.13 -14.02 7.62
C SER A 131 -0.04 -13.50 9.06
N LEU A 132 0.35 -12.24 9.23
CA LEU A 132 0.43 -11.59 10.54
C LEU A 132 -0.96 -11.42 11.18
N ALA A 133 -1.95 -10.98 10.40
CA ALA A 133 -3.33 -10.86 10.87
C ALA A 133 -3.88 -12.22 11.37
N LYS A 134 -3.58 -13.30 10.63
CA LYS A 134 -3.95 -14.67 11.03
C LYS A 134 -3.25 -15.09 12.33
N ASN A 135 -1.96 -14.84 12.47
CA ASN A 135 -1.20 -15.15 13.70
C ASN A 135 -1.70 -14.38 14.92
N GLN A 136 -2.34 -13.23 14.71
CA GLN A 136 -3.01 -12.47 15.78
C GLN A 136 -4.41 -12.98 16.13
N GLY A 137 -4.85 -14.05 15.48
CA GLY A 137 -6.17 -14.64 15.72
C GLY A 137 -7.31 -13.91 15.00
N GLN A 138 -7.02 -13.04 14.01
CA GLN A 138 -8.06 -12.47 13.17
C GLN A 138 -8.75 -13.59 12.37
N CYS A 139 -10.07 -13.54 12.28
CA CYS A 139 -10.80 -14.62 11.62
C CYS A 139 -10.52 -14.62 10.09
N GLU A 140 -10.56 -15.81 9.48
CA GLU A 140 -10.24 -15.99 8.07
C GLU A 140 -11.18 -15.21 7.15
N GLN A 141 -12.44 -15.05 7.55
CA GLN A 141 -13.45 -14.30 6.80
C GLN A 141 -13.09 -12.81 6.73
N ASP A 142 -12.62 -12.21 7.84
CA ASP A 142 -12.20 -10.81 7.87
C ASP A 142 -10.94 -10.59 7.03
N ILE A 143 -10.00 -11.53 7.13
CA ILE A 143 -8.79 -11.50 6.30
C ILE A 143 -9.16 -11.64 4.82
N GLN A 144 -10.07 -12.57 4.47
CA GLN A 144 -10.58 -12.76 3.12
C GLN A 144 -11.25 -11.48 2.59
N HIS A 145 -12.09 -10.84 3.40
CA HIS A 145 -12.74 -9.58 3.06
C HIS A 145 -11.70 -8.48 2.79
N ASN A 146 -10.78 -8.27 3.70
CA ASN A 146 -9.73 -7.25 3.57
C ASN A 146 -8.83 -7.48 2.35
N LEU A 147 -8.57 -8.75 2.02
CA LEU A 147 -7.86 -9.14 0.82
C LEU A 147 -8.70 -8.99 -0.45
N GLY A 148 -10.03 -8.98 -0.38
CA GLY A 148 -10.91 -9.02 -1.55
C GLY A 148 -10.75 -10.32 -2.33
N HIS A 149 -10.68 -11.46 -1.63
CA HIS A 149 -10.66 -12.78 -2.23
C HIS A 149 -12.09 -13.33 -2.35
N SER A 150 -12.47 -13.77 -3.55
CA SER A 150 -13.78 -14.41 -3.78
C SER A 150 -13.83 -15.85 -3.24
N ASN A 151 -12.68 -16.48 -3.05
CA ASN A 151 -12.56 -17.85 -2.54
C ASN A 151 -11.69 -17.88 -1.28
N ILE A 152 -12.21 -18.49 -0.21
CA ILE A 152 -11.52 -18.66 1.07
C ILE A 152 -10.22 -19.47 0.94
N GLN A 153 -10.16 -20.43 0.01
CA GLN A 153 -8.96 -21.23 -0.24
C GLN A 153 -7.76 -20.37 -0.63
N GLN A 154 -7.99 -19.24 -1.30
CA GLN A 154 -6.91 -18.28 -1.59
C GLN A 154 -6.36 -17.63 -0.31
N THR A 155 -7.17 -17.50 0.73
CA THR A 155 -6.77 -16.96 2.03
C THR A 155 -6.08 -18.03 2.86
N GLN A 156 -6.51 -19.27 2.81
CA GLN A 156 -5.89 -20.40 3.50
C GLN A 156 -4.45 -20.68 3.05
N HIS A 157 -4.12 -20.33 1.83
CA HIS A 157 -2.74 -20.47 1.31
C HIS A 157 -1.68 -19.66 2.10
N TYR A 158 -2.14 -18.70 2.92
CA TYR A 158 -1.26 -17.93 3.81
C TYR A 158 -0.82 -18.70 5.08
N ASP A 159 -1.31 -19.93 5.27
CA ASP A 159 -0.96 -20.77 6.42
C ASP A 159 0.46 -21.34 6.38
N SER A 160 0.98 -21.61 5.19
CA SER A 160 2.15 -22.44 5.03
C SER A 160 3.50 -21.80 5.37
N HIS A 161 3.53 -20.49 5.67
CA HIS A 161 4.78 -19.75 5.85
C HIS A 161 4.79 -18.79 7.05
N ALA A 162 3.77 -18.82 7.89
CA ALA A 162 3.76 -18.06 9.14
C ALA A 162 4.61 -18.79 10.17
N THR A 163 5.90 -18.51 10.19
CA THR A 163 6.74 -18.93 11.32
C THR A 163 6.23 -18.26 12.60
N THR A 164 6.04 -19.07 13.62
CA THR A 164 5.50 -18.74 14.95
C THR A 164 6.27 -17.65 15.72
N GLU A 165 7.32 -17.09 15.15
CA GLU A 165 8.25 -16.17 15.83
C GLU A 165 7.97 -14.67 15.61
N TYR A 166 7.01 -14.30 14.76
CA TYR A 166 6.70 -12.90 14.52
C TYR A 166 5.32 -12.51 15.06
N ASN A 167 5.27 -12.03 16.28
CA ASN A 167 4.12 -11.28 16.79
C ASN A 167 4.02 -9.93 16.08
N TYR A 168 2.87 -9.62 15.50
CA TYR A 168 2.62 -8.40 14.70
C TYR A 168 2.88 -7.10 15.49
N GLY A 169 2.44 -7.04 16.74
CA GLY A 169 2.75 -5.94 17.65
C GLY A 169 4.25 -5.78 17.83
N MET A 170 4.97 -6.91 17.91
CA MET A 170 6.42 -6.91 18.07
C MET A 170 7.14 -6.44 16.78
N ALA A 171 6.64 -6.75 15.60
CA ALA A 171 7.25 -6.28 14.34
C ALA A 171 7.03 -4.78 14.12
N ALA A 172 5.83 -4.26 14.40
CA ALA A 172 5.54 -2.83 14.36
C ALA A 172 6.32 -2.10 15.46
N ASP A 173 6.35 -2.60 16.69
CA ASP A 173 7.08 -2.04 17.82
C ASP A 173 8.60 -2.11 17.63
N ILE A 174 9.14 -3.20 17.07
CA ILE A 174 10.56 -3.33 16.74
C ILE A 174 10.92 -2.33 15.64
N TYR A 175 10.06 -2.18 14.64
CA TYR A 175 10.28 -1.23 13.55
C TYR A 175 10.24 0.21 14.10
N ASP A 176 9.25 0.54 14.89
CA ASP A 176 9.08 1.88 15.48
C ASP A 176 10.18 2.17 16.53
N LYS A 177 10.59 1.20 17.35
CA LYS A 177 11.69 1.34 18.30
C LYS A 177 13.06 1.43 17.62
N LYS A 178 13.32 0.57 16.61
CA LYS A 178 14.63 0.52 15.92
C LYS A 178 14.87 1.76 15.06
N TYR A 179 13.83 2.33 14.47
CA TYR A 179 13.95 3.48 13.56
C TYR A 179 13.47 4.79 14.16
N ASN A 180 13.09 4.80 15.46
CA ASN A 180 12.69 6.03 16.16
C ASN A 180 11.64 6.83 15.35
N VAL A 181 10.66 6.15 14.79
CA VAL A 181 9.65 6.73 13.89
C VAL A 181 8.85 7.83 14.60
N THR A 182 8.69 7.72 15.91
CA THR A 182 8.14 8.79 16.76
C THR A 182 8.98 10.08 16.69
N LYS A 183 10.29 9.99 16.51
CA LYS A 183 11.15 11.18 16.35
C LYS A 183 11.07 11.79 14.94
N CYS A 184 10.76 11.01 13.90
CA CYS A 184 10.53 11.55 12.57
C CYS A 184 9.28 12.45 12.51
N ASN A 185 8.25 12.12 13.29
CA ASN A 185 7.06 12.97 13.37
C ASN A 185 7.33 14.32 14.08
N GLN A 186 8.25 14.37 15.05
CA GLN A 186 8.61 15.61 15.74
C GLN A 186 9.50 16.54 14.89
N THR A 187 10.28 16.01 13.95
CA THR A 187 11.12 16.83 13.07
C THR A 187 10.34 17.51 11.94
N PHE A 188 9.15 17.02 11.60
CA PHE A 188 8.30 17.67 10.60
C PHE A 188 7.45 18.82 11.15
N GLU A 189 7.22 18.88 12.47
CA GLU A 189 6.48 20.00 13.08
C GLU A 189 7.27 21.32 13.16
N HIS A 190 8.59 21.31 12.98
CA HIS A 190 9.42 22.49 13.18
C HIS A 190 9.95 23.20 11.92
N LYS A 191 9.55 22.79 10.72
CA LYS A 191 9.75 23.61 9.52
C LYS A 191 8.50 24.40 9.15
N LYS A 192 8.05 25.28 10.02
CA LYS A 192 7.22 26.43 9.61
C LYS A 192 8.11 27.32 8.73
N ILE A 193 7.79 27.34 7.44
CA ILE A 193 8.38 28.30 6.49
C ILE A 193 8.07 29.69 7.01
N ALA A 194 9.09 30.45 7.33
CA ALA A 194 8.95 31.84 7.68
C ALA A 194 8.40 32.62 6.47
N PRO A 195 7.49 33.58 6.66
CA PRO A 195 6.95 34.35 5.54
C PRO A 195 8.07 35.17 4.89
N GLU A 196 8.23 35.04 3.59
CA GLU A 196 9.07 35.91 2.78
C GLU A 196 8.64 37.36 2.96
N LYS A 197 9.58 38.17 3.46
CA LYS A 197 9.42 39.63 3.46
C LYS A 197 9.47 40.11 2.02
N GLN A 198 8.35 40.61 1.51
CA GLN A 198 8.30 41.40 0.29
C GLN A 198 9.20 42.63 0.48
N ARG A 199 10.12 42.82 -0.43
CA ARG A 199 10.74 44.07 -0.79
C ARG A 199 10.44 44.41 -2.23
#